data_785482893c6f8e8428a78487d023b1a1
#
_entry.id   785482893c6f8e8428a78487d023b1a1
#
_cell.length_a   1.000
_cell.length_b   1.000
_cell.length_c   1.000
_cell.angle_alpha   90.00
_cell.angle_beta   90.00
_cell.angle_gamma   90.00
#
_symmetry.space_group_name_H-M   'P 1'
#
loop_
_entity.id
_entity.type
_entity.pdbx_description
1 polymer ?
#
loop_
_entity_poly.entity_id
_entity_poly.type
_entity_poly.pdbx_seq_one_letter_code
_entity_poly.pdbx_strand_id
1 'polypeptide(L)'
;GDVYKRQVLTDVLSLGLPAATEWLDPITPQYICDAISWGAIGARNTESQVHRELASGLSMPVGFKNSTDGSIKAAADSCFAAGFEHHFLSINLDGRVISAETKGNPDCHLVLRGSSHGPNYDAESVRQALEDLKVSKASGPSQHGLVIDAAHGNCGKDENREAEVIEEIAERLAHGEQGITGVMMESFLVGGHQKPAPLDQLVYGQSVTDSCVPWERTNELLHTLADAVTARRSAK
;
A
#
# COMPACT_ATOMS: atom_id res chain seq x y z
N GLY A 1 20.13 5.68 9.33
CA GLY A 1 18.73 5.49 8.93
C GLY A 1 18.29 4.04 9.11
N ASP A 2 18.90 3.09 8.39
CA ASP A 2 18.41 1.69 8.35
C ASP A 2 18.49 0.95 9.69
N VAL A 3 19.44 1.28 10.54
CA VAL A 3 19.54 0.71 11.90
C VAL A 3 18.28 1.07 12.73
N TYR A 4 17.88 2.34 12.72
CA TYR A 4 16.68 2.77 13.43
C TYR A 4 15.40 2.21 12.80
N LYS A 5 15.34 2.15 11.47
CA LYS A 5 14.21 1.55 10.76
C LYS A 5 14.04 0.09 11.15
N ARG A 6 15.12 -0.69 11.16
CA ARG A 6 15.11 -2.08 11.58
C ARG A 6 14.72 -2.25 13.04
N GLN A 7 15.19 -1.36 13.94
CA GLN A 7 14.79 -1.36 15.35
C GLN A 7 13.27 -1.20 15.51
N VAL A 8 12.69 -0.19 14.86
CA VAL A 8 11.23 0.06 14.89
C VAL A 8 10.46 -1.15 14.36
N LEU A 9 10.92 -1.74 13.25
CA LEU A 9 10.28 -2.94 12.69
C LEU A 9 10.32 -4.12 13.68
N THR A 10 11.46 -4.33 14.34
CA THR A 10 11.60 -5.38 15.34
C THR A 10 10.67 -5.14 16.54
N ASP A 11 10.56 -3.90 16.99
CA ASP A 11 9.67 -3.52 18.11
C ASP A 11 8.19 -3.76 17.73
N VAL A 12 7.76 -3.38 16.51
CA VAL A 12 6.40 -3.65 16.01
C VAL A 12 6.12 -5.15 15.94
N LEU A 13 7.05 -5.94 15.39
CA LEU A 13 6.90 -7.40 15.29
C LEU A 13 6.84 -8.06 16.67
N SER A 14 7.57 -7.55 17.67
CA SER A 14 7.53 -8.07 19.04
C SER A 14 6.16 -7.90 19.71
N LEU A 15 5.34 -6.96 19.24
CA LEU A 15 3.95 -6.77 19.64
C LEU A 15 2.97 -7.73 18.94
N GLY A 16 3.46 -8.58 18.04
CA GLY A 16 2.62 -9.49 17.24
C GLY A 16 1.92 -8.82 16.07
N LEU A 17 2.34 -7.62 15.66
CA LEU A 17 1.79 -6.89 14.53
C LEU A 17 2.65 -7.10 13.28
N PRO A 18 2.06 -7.40 12.10
CA PRO A 18 2.79 -7.41 10.85
C PRO A 18 3.19 -5.99 10.47
N ALA A 19 4.43 -5.83 9.97
CA ALA A 19 4.93 -4.55 9.51
C ALA A 19 4.86 -4.45 7.98
N ALA A 20 4.61 -3.23 7.49
CA ALA A 20 4.62 -2.90 6.08
C ALA A 20 5.56 -1.73 5.77
N THR A 21 5.96 -1.58 4.51
CA THR A 21 6.79 -0.45 4.07
C THR A 21 6.52 -0.10 2.61
N GLU A 22 6.82 1.14 2.23
CA GLU A 22 6.96 1.52 0.82
C GLU A 22 8.42 1.30 0.38
N TRP A 23 8.60 0.60 -0.73
CA TRP A 23 9.92 0.35 -1.31
C TRP A 23 10.32 1.53 -2.21
N LEU A 24 11.21 2.38 -1.71
CA LEU A 24 11.63 3.63 -2.38
C LEU A 24 12.91 3.46 -3.19
N ASP A 25 13.71 2.46 -2.87
CA ASP A 25 14.99 2.19 -3.53
C ASP A 25 15.28 0.67 -3.55
N PRO A 26 16.18 0.21 -4.43
CA PRO A 26 16.47 -1.22 -4.60
C PRO A 26 17.46 -1.78 -3.56
N ILE A 27 18.05 -0.95 -2.69
CA ILE A 27 19.11 -1.33 -1.75
C ILE A 27 18.54 -1.65 -0.36
N THR A 28 17.68 -0.78 0.16
CA THR A 28 17.06 -0.92 1.49
C THR A 28 16.44 -2.30 1.74
N PRO A 29 15.81 -2.98 0.76
CA PRO A 29 15.28 -4.33 0.95
C PRO A 29 16.30 -5.34 1.50
N GLN A 30 17.56 -5.24 1.12
CA GLN A 30 18.63 -6.13 1.61
C GLN A 30 18.76 -6.13 3.15
N TYR A 31 18.35 -5.04 3.79
CA TYR A 31 18.52 -4.83 5.23
C TYR A 31 17.27 -5.05 6.06
N ILE A 32 16.07 -5.02 5.44
CA ILE A 32 14.81 -5.02 6.19
C ILE A 32 13.72 -5.95 5.65
N CYS A 33 13.87 -6.55 4.46
CA CYS A 33 12.79 -7.32 3.83
C CYS A 33 12.34 -8.53 4.68
N ASP A 34 13.22 -9.10 5.48
CA ASP A 34 12.92 -10.20 6.41
C ASP A 34 11.96 -9.79 7.55
N ALA A 35 11.83 -8.48 7.82
CA ALA A 35 10.94 -7.93 8.84
C ALA A 35 9.65 -7.33 8.24
N ILE A 36 9.40 -7.46 6.95
CA ILE A 36 8.27 -6.86 6.24
C ILE A 36 7.30 -7.93 5.78
N SER A 37 6.03 -7.77 6.13
CA SER A 37 4.93 -8.68 5.75
C SER A 37 4.17 -8.22 4.51
N TRP A 38 4.24 -6.94 4.16
CA TRP A 38 3.62 -6.35 2.97
C TRP A 38 4.43 -5.14 2.50
N GLY A 39 4.57 -4.99 1.20
CA GLY A 39 5.28 -3.85 0.62
C GLY A 39 4.45 -3.10 -0.41
N ALA A 40 4.70 -1.80 -0.57
CA ALA A 40 4.09 -1.00 -1.61
C ALA A 40 5.13 -0.42 -2.57
N ILE A 41 4.74 -0.30 -3.84
CA ILE A 41 5.41 0.56 -4.83
C ILE A 41 4.54 1.81 -5.00
N GLY A 42 5.11 2.96 -4.67
CA GLY A 42 4.40 4.24 -4.73
C GLY A 42 4.04 4.68 -6.15
N ALA A 43 3.05 5.56 -6.25
CA ALA A 43 2.50 6.05 -7.52
C ALA A 43 3.56 6.64 -8.47
N ARG A 44 4.60 7.27 -7.93
CA ARG A 44 5.71 7.86 -8.71
C ARG A 44 6.67 6.83 -9.27
N ASN A 45 6.67 5.62 -8.72
CA ASN A 45 7.61 4.54 -9.05
C ASN A 45 6.93 3.36 -9.77
N THR A 46 5.62 3.38 -9.94
CA THR A 46 4.86 2.28 -10.53
C THR A 46 5.35 1.90 -11.94
N GLU A 47 5.74 2.87 -12.76
CA GLU A 47 6.26 2.61 -14.11
C GLU A 47 7.76 2.29 -14.16
N SER A 48 8.45 2.36 -13.02
CA SER A 48 9.91 2.15 -12.95
C SER A 48 10.27 0.67 -13.14
N GLN A 49 11.10 0.39 -14.14
CA GLN A 49 11.62 -0.95 -14.40
C GLN A 49 12.39 -1.50 -13.18
N VAL A 50 13.19 -0.67 -12.52
CA VAL A 50 13.95 -1.05 -11.31
C VAL A 50 13.03 -1.54 -10.18
N HIS A 51 11.86 -0.89 -10.00
CA HIS A 51 10.89 -1.28 -8.97
C HIS A 51 10.12 -2.54 -9.35
N ARG A 52 9.87 -2.79 -10.64
CA ARG A 52 9.28 -4.06 -11.13
C ARG A 52 10.23 -5.23 -10.92
N GLU A 53 11.51 -5.05 -11.25
CA GLU A 53 12.57 -6.02 -10.98
C GLU A 53 12.71 -6.30 -9.49
N LEU A 54 12.75 -5.25 -8.66
CA LEU A 54 12.75 -5.39 -7.21
C LEU A 54 11.57 -6.21 -6.72
N ALA A 55 10.35 -5.84 -7.11
CA ALA A 55 9.12 -6.51 -6.67
C ALA A 55 9.11 -7.99 -7.05
N SER A 56 9.68 -8.36 -8.22
CA SER A 56 9.79 -9.76 -8.67
C SER A 56 10.64 -10.65 -7.76
N GLY A 57 11.51 -10.06 -6.96
CA GLY A 57 12.41 -10.78 -6.04
C GLY A 57 11.98 -10.73 -4.57
N LEU A 58 10.95 -9.97 -4.24
CA LEU A 58 10.45 -9.89 -2.86
C LEU A 58 9.59 -11.10 -2.51
N SER A 59 9.69 -11.56 -1.27
CA SER A 59 8.99 -12.75 -0.77
C SER A 59 7.63 -12.45 -0.14
N MET A 60 7.30 -11.16 0.05
CA MET A 60 6.00 -10.73 0.57
C MET A 60 5.10 -10.21 -0.56
N PRO A 61 3.77 -10.13 -0.34
CA PRO A 61 2.87 -9.45 -1.26
C PRO A 61 3.27 -7.98 -1.49
N VAL A 62 3.17 -7.51 -2.74
CA VAL A 62 3.53 -6.14 -3.12
C VAL A 62 2.36 -5.46 -3.82
N GLY A 63 1.93 -4.33 -3.26
CA GLY A 63 0.89 -3.49 -3.84
C GLY A 63 1.48 -2.40 -4.74
N PHE A 64 1.09 -2.38 -6.02
CA PHE A 64 1.42 -1.29 -6.94
C PHE A 64 0.32 -0.23 -6.92
N LYS A 65 0.64 0.98 -6.48
CA LYS A 65 -0.31 2.11 -6.52
C LYS A 65 -0.51 2.56 -7.97
N ASN A 66 -1.73 2.91 -8.37
CA ASN A 66 -1.94 3.57 -9.65
C ASN A 66 -1.12 4.87 -9.71
N SER A 67 -0.73 5.27 -10.92
CA SER A 67 0.09 6.48 -11.12
C SER A 67 -0.61 7.76 -10.67
N THR A 68 0.15 8.84 -10.51
CA THR A 68 -0.37 10.12 -10.01
C THR A 68 -1.42 10.77 -10.90
N ASP A 69 -1.38 10.49 -12.20
CA ASP A 69 -2.39 10.90 -13.19
C ASP A 69 -3.64 10.01 -13.19
N GLY A 70 -3.62 8.90 -12.44
CA GLY A 70 -4.74 7.98 -12.30
C GLY A 70 -4.67 6.73 -13.17
N SER A 71 -3.60 6.50 -13.95
CA SER A 71 -3.48 5.32 -14.79
C SER A 71 -3.42 4.03 -13.97
N ILE A 72 -4.52 3.27 -13.98
CA ILE A 72 -4.64 1.93 -13.39
C ILE A 72 -3.85 0.93 -14.24
N LYS A 73 -3.89 1.10 -15.56
CA LYS A 73 -3.19 0.21 -16.49
C LYS A 73 -1.70 0.11 -16.21
N ALA A 74 -1.02 1.21 -15.88
CA ALA A 74 0.40 1.20 -15.55
C ALA A 74 0.71 0.28 -14.33
N ALA A 75 -0.13 0.33 -13.30
CA ALA A 75 0.01 -0.54 -12.14
C ALA A 75 -0.34 -2.00 -12.43
N ALA A 76 -1.37 -2.26 -13.25
CA ALA A 76 -1.74 -3.61 -13.69
C ALA A 76 -0.62 -4.25 -14.53
N ASP A 77 -0.02 -3.51 -15.47
CA ASP A 77 1.13 -3.98 -16.26
C ASP A 77 2.35 -4.23 -15.37
N SER A 78 2.52 -3.46 -14.29
CA SER A 78 3.60 -3.65 -13.33
C SER A 78 3.41 -4.90 -12.47
N CYS A 79 2.18 -5.18 -12.02
CA CYS A 79 1.85 -6.43 -11.35
C CYS A 79 2.15 -7.63 -12.26
N PHE A 80 1.75 -7.55 -13.54
CA PHE A 80 2.04 -8.60 -14.52
C PHE A 80 3.55 -8.78 -14.71
N ALA A 81 4.30 -7.72 -14.96
CA ALA A 81 5.74 -7.78 -15.17
C ALA A 81 6.48 -8.38 -13.95
N ALA A 82 6.15 -7.91 -12.74
CA ALA A 82 6.77 -8.40 -11.50
C ALA A 82 6.43 -9.87 -11.18
N GLY A 83 5.39 -10.41 -11.79
CA GLY A 83 4.99 -11.83 -11.68
C GLY A 83 5.92 -12.82 -12.38
N PHE A 84 6.85 -12.34 -13.21
CA PHE A 84 7.80 -13.18 -13.96
C PHE A 84 9.22 -13.10 -13.40
N GLU A 85 10.04 -14.02 -13.86
CA GLU A 85 11.48 -14.03 -13.57
C GLU A 85 12.18 -12.85 -14.24
N HIS A 86 13.16 -12.28 -13.56
CA HIS A 86 13.98 -11.18 -14.02
C HIS A 86 15.45 -11.45 -13.77
N HIS A 87 16.31 -10.89 -14.64
CA HIS A 87 17.76 -10.87 -14.51
C HIS A 87 18.24 -9.41 -14.55
N PHE A 88 18.85 -8.93 -13.46
CA PHE A 88 19.26 -7.53 -13.36
C PHE A 88 20.46 -7.35 -12.43
N LEU A 89 21.10 -6.18 -12.52
CA LEU A 89 22.19 -5.82 -11.62
C LEU A 89 21.64 -5.34 -10.28
N SER A 90 22.14 -5.92 -9.20
CA SER A 90 21.78 -5.57 -7.83
C SER A 90 23.01 -5.54 -6.95
N ILE A 91 22.84 -5.34 -5.66
CA ILE A 91 23.89 -5.48 -4.65
C ILE A 91 23.54 -6.60 -3.67
N ASN A 92 24.56 -7.27 -3.14
CA ASN A 92 24.39 -8.22 -2.04
C ASN A 92 24.56 -7.53 -0.67
N LEU A 93 24.42 -8.29 0.42
CA LEU A 93 24.57 -7.83 1.80
C LEU A 93 25.97 -7.23 2.10
N ASP A 94 26.99 -7.63 1.35
CA ASP A 94 28.35 -7.09 1.46
C ASP A 94 28.56 -5.79 0.67
N GLY A 95 27.51 -5.28 0.00
CA GLY A 95 27.57 -4.08 -0.83
C GLY A 95 28.26 -4.29 -2.19
N ARG A 96 28.41 -5.54 -2.64
CA ARG A 96 29.02 -5.85 -3.92
C ARG A 96 27.97 -5.96 -5.01
N VAL A 97 28.30 -5.46 -6.20
CA VAL A 97 27.45 -5.62 -7.39
C VAL A 97 27.39 -7.10 -7.78
N ILE A 98 26.18 -7.57 -8.00
CA ILE A 98 25.88 -8.94 -8.44
C ILE A 98 24.90 -8.92 -9.61
N SER A 99 24.86 -9.99 -10.39
CA SER A 99 23.72 -10.32 -11.24
C SER A 99 22.70 -11.05 -10.37
N ALA A 100 21.52 -10.45 -10.21
CA ALA A 100 20.42 -11.05 -9.47
C ALA A 100 19.49 -11.78 -10.44
N GLU A 101 19.02 -12.95 -10.01
CA GLU A 101 17.97 -13.72 -10.70
C GLU A 101 16.79 -13.85 -9.76
N THR A 102 15.60 -13.49 -10.22
CA THR A 102 14.36 -13.60 -9.47
C THR A 102 13.41 -14.59 -10.13
N LYS A 103 12.46 -15.12 -9.36
CA LYS A 103 11.49 -16.11 -9.86
C LYS A 103 10.15 -15.49 -10.23
N GLY A 104 10.00 -14.18 -10.03
CA GLY A 104 8.72 -13.50 -10.07
C GLY A 104 8.00 -13.58 -8.74
N ASN A 105 7.16 -12.55 -8.48
CA ASN A 105 6.32 -12.44 -7.31
C ASN A 105 4.85 -12.54 -7.74
N PRO A 106 4.19 -13.70 -7.56
CA PRO A 106 2.80 -13.88 -7.95
C PRO A 106 1.82 -13.09 -7.07
N ASP A 107 2.28 -12.57 -5.93
CA ASP A 107 1.44 -11.91 -4.93
C ASP A 107 1.38 -10.38 -5.11
N CYS A 108 1.77 -9.89 -6.30
CA CYS A 108 1.60 -8.48 -6.66
C CYS A 108 0.12 -8.16 -6.92
N HIS A 109 -0.35 -6.98 -6.48
CA HIS A 109 -1.74 -6.54 -6.61
C HIS A 109 -1.84 -5.03 -6.77
N LEU A 110 -3.03 -4.54 -7.14
CA LEU A 110 -3.30 -3.11 -7.28
C LEU A 110 -3.58 -2.44 -5.94
N VAL A 111 -3.20 -1.16 -5.87
CA VAL A 111 -3.63 -0.22 -4.83
C VAL A 111 -4.23 1.01 -5.51
N LEU A 112 -5.51 1.28 -5.28
CA LEU A 112 -6.20 2.46 -5.78
C LEU A 112 -6.00 3.62 -4.80
N ARG A 113 -5.36 4.70 -5.23
CA ARG A 113 -5.00 5.85 -4.39
C ARG A 113 -5.61 7.18 -4.84
N GLY A 114 -6.55 7.14 -5.78
CA GLY A 114 -7.04 8.35 -6.44
C GLY A 114 -6.01 8.96 -7.39
N SER A 115 -6.30 10.14 -7.87
CA SER A 115 -5.46 10.88 -8.82
C SER A 115 -5.55 12.38 -8.60
N SER A 116 -4.81 13.15 -9.41
CA SER A 116 -4.97 14.61 -9.51
C SER A 116 -6.32 15.03 -10.11
N HIS A 117 -7.04 14.10 -10.73
CA HIS A 117 -8.34 14.35 -11.37
C HIS A 117 -9.54 13.95 -10.49
N GLY A 118 -9.29 13.22 -9.42
CA GLY A 118 -10.33 12.79 -8.47
C GLY A 118 -10.09 11.42 -7.85
N PRO A 119 -11.03 11.00 -7.00
CA PRO A 119 -10.99 9.69 -6.34
C PRO A 119 -11.23 8.54 -7.32
N ASN A 120 -10.86 7.32 -6.90
CA ASN A 120 -11.09 6.09 -7.63
C ASN A 120 -11.40 4.89 -6.70
N TYR A 121 -12.05 5.17 -5.57
CA TYR A 121 -12.41 4.13 -4.59
C TYR A 121 -13.83 3.63 -4.73
N ASP A 122 -14.66 4.24 -5.57
CA ASP A 122 -16.05 3.87 -5.82
C ASP A 122 -16.18 2.48 -6.46
N ALA A 123 -17.38 1.90 -6.42
CA ALA A 123 -17.63 0.54 -6.90
C ALA A 123 -17.32 0.34 -8.39
N GLU A 124 -17.57 1.37 -9.22
CA GLU A 124 -17.29 1.30 -10.66
C GLU A 124 -15.78 1.33 -10.91
N SER A 125 -15.03 2.19 -10.22
CA SER A 125 -13.57 2.24 -10.28
C SER A 125 -12.93 0.92 -9.84
N VAL A 126 -13.43 0.31 -8.77
CA VAL A 126 -12.98 -1.01 -8.30
C VAL A 126 -13.25 -2.09 -9.35
N ARG A 127 -14.46 -2.11 -9.92
CA ARG A 127 -14.82 -3.08 -10.96
C ARG A 127 -13.92 -2.93 -12.20
N GLN A 128 -13.70 -1.71 -12.67
CA GLN A 128 -12.84 -1.43 -13.82
C GLN A 128 -11.39 -1.86 -13.55
N ALA A 129 -10.85 -1.56 -12.38
CA ALA A 129 -9.50 -1.95 -12.00
C ALA A 129 -9.32 -3.48 -11.99
N LEU A 130 -10.32 -4.22 -11.52
CA LEU A 130 -10.30 -5.68 -11.55
C LEU A 130 -10.39 -6.25 -12.97
N GLU A 131 -11.12 -5.59 -13.88
CA GLU A 131 -11.12 -5.98 -15.29
C GLU A 131 -9.78 -5.69 -15.97
N ASP A 132 -9.15 -4.54 -15.68
CA ASP A 132 -7.83 -4.20 -16.22
C ASP A 132 -6.76 -5.20 -15.76
N LEU A 133 -6.83 -5.69 -14.52
CA LEU A 133 -5.98 -6.78 -14.04
C LEU A 133 -6.15 -8.07 -14.84
N LYS A 134 -7.39 -8.45 -15.17
CA LYS A 134 -7.66 -9.66 -15.98
C LYS A 134 -7.13 -9.50 -17.40
N VAL A 135 -7.28 -8.31 -17.99
CA VAL A 135 -6.77 -8.02 -19.33
C VAL A 135 -5.25 -8.08 -19.37
N SER A 136 -4.56 -7.57 -18.35
CA SER A 136 -3.10 -7.63 -18.24
C SER A 136 -2.57 -9.04 -18.00
N LYS A 137 -3.47 -10.03 -17.74
CA LYS A 137 -3.13 -11.42 -17.44
C LYS A 137 -2.24 -11.57 -16.20
N ALA A 138 -2.29 -10.61 -15.28
CA ALA A 138 -1.64 -10.76 -14.00
C ALA A 138 -2.12 -12.07 -13.34
N SER A 139 -1.21 -12.91 -12.93
CA SER A 139 -1.50 -14.19 -12.28
C SER A 139 -1.34 -14.04 -10.76
N GLY A 140 -1.93 -14.96 -10.03
CA GLY A 140 -1.79 -15.00 -8.56
C GLY A 140 -2.92 -14.29 -7.80
N PRO A 141 -2.70 -13.94 -6.52
CA PRO A 141 -3.69 -13.33 -5.63
C PRO A 141 -4.25 -11.99 -6.11
N SER A 142 -3.55 -11.30 -6.99
CA SER A 142 -4.06 -10.10 -7.67
C SER A 142 -5.38 -10.35 -8.41
N GLN A 143 -5.67 -11.60 -8.78
CA GLN A 143 -6.97 -12.00 -9.32
C GLN A 143 -8.10 -11.97 -8.28
N HIS A 144 -7.78 -11.89 -6.99
CA HIS A 144 -8.74 -12.01 -5.89
C HIS A 144 -9.17 -10.68 -5.29
N GLY A 145 -8.52 -9.57 -5.67
CA GLY A 145 -8.90 -8.24 -5.22
C GLY A 145 -7.75 -7.24 -5.20
N LEU A 146 -8.06 -6.05 -4.76
CA LEU A 146 -7.18 -4.91 -4.66
C LEU A 146 -7.25 -4.27 -3.28
N VAL A 147 -6.32 -3.37 -3.00
CA VAL A 147 -6.32 -2.53 -1.80
C VAL A 147 -6.78 -1.12 -2.19
N ILE A 148 -7.56 -0.48 -1.33
CA ILE A 148 -7.91 0.94 -1.47
C ILE A 148 -7.09 1.74 -0.46
N ASP A 149 -6.30 2.67 -0.96
CA ASP A 149 -5.64 3.71 -0.19
C ASP A 149 -6.64 4.86 -0.03
N ALA A 150 -7.24 5.00 1.14
CA ALA A 150 -8.26 6.00 1.43
C ALA A 150 -7.72 7.42 1.53
N ALA A 151 -6.40 7.56 1.72
CA ALA A 151 -5.68 8.83 1.75
C ALA A 151 -5.46 9.41 0.33
N HIS A 152 -4.53 10.32 0.20
CA HIS A 152 -4.03 10.91 -1.04
C HIS A 152 -5.12 11.50 -1.95
N GLY A 153 -5.23 11.02 -3.20
CA GLY A 153 -6.21 11.52 -4.17
C GLY A 153 -7.64 11.08 -3.86
N ASN A 154 -7.84 10.04 -3.08
CA ASN A 154 -9.16 9.55 -2.68
C ASN A 154 -9.84 10.48 -1.66
N CYS A 155 -9.09 11.10 -0.76
CA CYS A 155 -9.63 12.05 0.22
C CYS A 155 -9.23 13.51 -0.06
N GLY A 156 -8.39 13.77 -1.09
CA GLY A 156 -7.86 15.10 -1.35
C GLY A 156 -6.91 15.61 -0.27
N LYS A 157 -6.26 14.71 0.48
CA LYS A 157 -5.34 14.97 1.59
C LYS A 157 -6.00 15.63 2.82
N ASP A 158 -7.27 15.34 3.04
CA ASP A 158 -8.07 15.78 4.19
C ASP A 158 -8.38 14.55 5.05
N GLU A 159 -7.90 14.54 6.29
CA GLU A 159 -8.06 13.41 7.21
C GLU A 159 -9.52 13.15 7.61
N ASN A 160 -10.38 14.17 7.57
CA ASN A 160 -11.81 13.99 7.85
C ASN A 160 -12.50 13.26 6.68
N ARG A 161 -12.16 13.67 5.45
CA ARG A 161 -12.64 12.97 4.25
C ARG A 161 -12.07 11.57 4.12
N GLU A 162 -10.85 11.33 4.58
CA GLU A 162 -10.28 9.99 4.62
C GLU A 162 -11.12 9.06 5.50
N ALA A 163 -11.57 9.54 6.67
CA ALA A 163 -12.47 8.79 7.53
C ALA A 163 -13.80 8.48 6.83
N GLU A 164 -14.40 9.46 6.12
CA GLU A 164 -15.62 9.27 5.33
C GLU A 164 -15.44 8.21 4.23
N VAL A 165 -14.31 8.22 3.53
CA VAL A 165 -13.97 7.20 2.51
C VAL A 165 -13.93 5.79 3.12
N ILE A 166 -13.34 5.64 4.30
CA ILE A 166 -13.30 4.36 5.02
C ILE A 166 -14.70 3.89 5.40
N GLU A 167 -15.55 4.79 5.89
CA GLU A 167 -16.95 4.47 6.27
C GLU A 167 -17.76 4.03 5.05
N GLU A 168 -17.62 4.71 3.92
CA GLU A 168 -18.29 4.34 2.66
C GLU A 168 -17.83 2.95 2.17
N ILE A 169 -16.52 2.67 2.23
CA ILE A 169 -15.98 1.35 1.88
C ILE A 169 -16.54 0.29 2.82
N ALA A 170 -16.61 0.55 4.13
CA ALA A 170 -17.14 -0.37 5.11
C ALA A 170 -18.63 -0.68 4.85
N GLU A 171 -19.42 0.34 4.53
CA GLU A 171 -20.84 0.16 4.16
C GLU A 171 -21.00 -0.76 2.94
N ARG A 172 -20.22 -0.53 1.89
CA ARG A 172 -20.24 -1.36 0.68
C ARG A 172 -19.80 -2.79 0.96
N LEU A 173 -18.78 -2.98 1.78
CA LEU A 173 -18.34 -4.31 2.22
C LEU A 173 -19.45 -5.03 2.98
N ALA A 174 -20.13 -4.37 3.92
CA ALA A 174 -21.25 -4.94 4.68
C ALA A 174 -22.40 -5.37 3.76
N HIS A 175 -22.65 -4.66 2.65
CA HIS A 175 -23.64 -5.01 1.62
C HIS A 175 -23.14 -6.06 0.61
N GLY A 176 -21.96 -6.65 0.83
CA GLY A 176 -21.50 -7.82 0.07
C GLY A 176 -20.54 -7.51 -1.07
N GLU A 177 -20.03 -6.29 -1.22
CA GLU A 177 -19.06 -5.98 -2.27
C GLU A 177 -17.84 -6.90 -2.19
N GLN A 178 -17.42 -7.39 -3.34
CA GLN A 178 -16.27 -8.26 -3.53
C GLN A 178 -15.14 -7.50 -4.24
N GLY A 179 -13.92 -8.04 -4.15
CA GLY A 179 -12.77 -7.49 -4.87
C GLY A 179 -11.93 -6.50 -4.05
N ILE A 180 -12.42 -6.03 -2.90
CA ILE A 180 -11.61 -5.25 -1.94
C ILE A 180 -11.06 -6.21 -0.90
N THR A 181 -9.74 -6.36 -0.87
CA THR A 181 -9.00 -7.25 0.06
C THR A 181 -8.38 -6.51 1.22
N GLY A 182 -8.18 -5.21 1.09
CA GLY A 182 -7.61 -4.40 2.14
C GLY A 182 -7.88 -2.91 1.95
N VAL A 183 -7.68 -2.17 3.02
CA VAL A 183 -7.77 -0.70 3.05
C VAL A 183 -6.48 -0.17 3.67
N MET A 184 -5.99 0.94 3.15
CA MET A 184 -4.87 1.68 3.69
C MET A 184 -5.38 3.04 4.16
N MET A 185 -4.93 3.50 5.32
CA MET A 185 -5.19 4.83 5.84
C MET A 185 -3.94 5.46 6.43
N GLU A 186 -3.83 6.76 6.37
CA GLU A 186 -2.79 7.52 7.06
C GLU A 186 -3.27 7.90 8.45
N SER A 187 -2.61 7.39 9.48
CA SER A 187 -3.00 7.56 10.88
C SER A 187 -1.82 7.93 11.74
N PHE A 188 -2.04 8.79 12.73
CA PHE A 188 -1.03 9.11 13.73
C PHE A 188 -1.68 9.43 15.09
N LEU A 189 -0.85 9.75 16.11
CA LEU A 189 -1.37 9.99 17.47
C LEU A 189 -2.29 11.21 17.53
N VAL A 190 -1.90 12.32 16.84
CA VAL A 190 -2.66 13.55 16.77
C VAL A 190 -3.09 13.79 15.32
N GLY A 191 -4.34 14.15 15.10
CA GLY A 191 -4.89 14.39 13.77
C GLY A 191 -4.30 15.59 13.05
N GLY A 192 -4.44 15.57 11.72
CA GLY A 192 -3.95 16.64 10.86
C GLY A 192 -2.46 16.53 10.54
N HIS A 193 -1.87 17.65 10.16
CA HIS A 193 -0.44 17.78 9.87
C HIS A 193 0.10 19.13 10.31
N GLN A 194 1.42 19.23 10.43
CA GLN A 194 2.15 20.44 10.77
C GLN A 194 3.34 20.63 9.83
N LYS A 195 3.78 21.87 9.68
CA LYS A 195 4.99 22.16 8.89
C LYS A 195 6.24 21.74 9.66
N PRO A 196 7.28 21.22 8.98
CA PRO A 196 8.57 20.98 9.62
C PRO A 196 9.09 22.24 10.32
N ALA A 197 9.49 22.10 11.58
CA ALA A 197 9.99 23.16 12.44
C ALA A 197 11.04 22.59 13.41
N PRO A 198 11.76 23.43 14.20
CA PRO A 198 12.58 22.96 15.31
C PRO A 198 11.76 22.07 16.28
N LEU A 199 12.41 21.07 16.89
CA LEU A 199 11.74 20.05 17.72
C LEU A 199 10.91 20.63 18.87
N ASP A 200 11.34 21.75 19.46
CA ASP A 200 10.66 22.46 20.54
C ASP A 200 9.39 23.20 20.11
N GLN A 201 9.15 23.32 18.80
CA GLN A 201 7.97 23.93 18.20
C GLN A 201 7.00 22.92 17.60
N LEU A 202 7.40 21.65 17.54
CA LEU A 202 6.56 20.59 16.97
C LEU A 202 5.58 20.05 18.03
N VAL A 203 4.37 19.76 17.57
CA VAL A 203 3.39 18.98 18.33
C VAL A 203 3.80 17.51 18.26
N TYR A 204 4.09 16.92 19.40
CA TYR A 204 4.44 15.50 19.47
C TYR A 204 3.28 14.63 18.97
N GLY A 205 3.60 13.68 18.09
CA GLY A 205 2.62 12.76 17.55
C GLY A 205 1.74 13.32 16.43
N GLN A 206 2.04 14.51 15.88
CA GLN A 206 1.37 15.04 14.69
C GLN A 206 2.29 14.94 13.47
N SER A 207 1.73 14.54 12.31
CA SER A 207 2.47 14.36 11.06
C SER A 207 3.17 15.64 10.60
N VAL A 208 4.36 15.50 10.02
CA VAL A 208 5.08 16.58 9.33
C VAL A 208 5.05 16.43 7.81
N THR A 209 4.24 15.50 7.30
CA THR A 209 4.03 15.21 5.88
C THR A 209 2.56 15.33 5.52
N ASP A 210 1.91 14.27 5.09
CA ASP A 210 0.49 14.29 4.78
C ASP A 210 -0.38 14.26 6.06
N SER A 211 -1.60 14.74 5.97
CA SER A 211 -2.55 14.83 7.09
C SER A 211 -3.01 13.43 7.50
N CYS A 212 -3.04 13.16 8.78
CA CYS A 212 -3.35 11.85 9.34
C CYS A 212 -4.64 11.87 10.18
N VAL A 213 -5.40 10.80 10.12
CA VAL A 213 -6.53 10.53 11.01
C VAL A 213 -5.99 10.34 12.45
N PRO A 214 -6.56 10.99 13.49
CA PRO A 214 -6.11 10.77 14.87
C PRO A 214 -6.38 9.34 15.34
N TRP A 215 -5.57 8.87 16.29
CA TRP A 215 -5.62 7.48 16.77
C TRP A 215 -7.01 7.06 17.27
N GLU A 216 -7.70 7.90 18.01
CA GLU A 216 -9.04 7.60 18.52
C GLU A 216 -10.00 7.28 17.37
N ARG A 217 -9.99 8.12 16.34
CA ARG A 217 -10.82 7.93 15.15
C ARG A 217 -10.39 6.72 14.35
N THR A 218 -9.09 6.49 14.21
CA THR A 218 -8.54 5.28 13.57
C THR A 218 -9.06 4.01 14.23
N ASN A 219 -9.07 3.98 15.57
CA ASN A 219 -9.57 2.82 16.32
C ASN A 219 -11.07 2.55 16.03
N GLU A 220 -11.90 3.60 15.97
CA GLU A 220 -13.31 3.48 15.60
C GLU A 220 -13.47 2.91 14.18
N LEU A 221 -12.70 3.43 13.22
CA LEU A 221 -12.75 2.98 11.81
C LEU A 221 -12.30 1.52 11.65
N LEU A 222 -11.31 1.07 12.44
CA LEU A 222 -10.89 -0.34 12.44
C LEU A 222 -12.02 -1.25 12.93
N HIS A 223 -12.78 -0.86 13.96
CA HIS A 223 -13.96 -1.60 14.41
C HIS A 223 -15.06 -1.60 13.35
N THR A 224 -15.34 -0.47 12.74
CA THR A 224 -16.32 -0.35 11.64
C THR A 224 -15.99 -1.30 10.48
N LEU A 225 -14.73 -1.35 10.06
CA LEU A 225 -14.27 -2.28 9.01
C LEU A 225 -14.38 -3.74 9.45
N ALA A 226 -14.05 -4.08 10.70
CA ALA A 226 -14.14 -5.43 11.22
C ALA A 226 -15.61 -5.92 11.25
N ASP A 227 -16.53 -5.07 11.68
CA ASP A 227 -17.97 -5.36 11.68
C ASP A 227 -18.50 -5.53 10.26
N ALA A 228 -18.10 -4.69 9.32
CA ALA A 228 -18.46 -4.77 7.90
C ALA A 228 -18.00 -6.10 7.27
N VAL A 229 -16.76 -6.52 7.54
CA VAL A 229 -16.22 -7.81 7.06
C VAL A 229 -16.99 -8.99 7.69
N THR A 230 -17.37 -8.89 8.96
CA THR A 230 -18.15 -9.90 9.65
C THR A 230 -19.55 -10.02 9.03
N ALA A 231 -20.21 -8.90 8.77
CA ALA A 231 -21.52 -8.86 8.08
C ALA A 231 -21.43 -9.51 6.69
N ARG A 232 -20.42 -9.13 5.89
CA ARG A 232 -20.19 -9.73 4.55
C ARG A 232 -19.97 -11.24 4.59
N ARG A 233 -19.28 -11.75 5.60
CA ARG A 233 -19.05 -13.20 5.77
C ARG A 233 -20.29 -13.95 6.20
N SER A 234 -21.14 -13.31 6.98
CA SER A 234 -22.39 -13.90 7.49
C SER A 234 -23.50 -13.93 6.44
N ALA A 235 -23.43 -13.09 5.41
CA ALA A 235 -24.40 -13.03 4.31
C ALA A 235 -24.18 -14.10 3.21
N LYS A 236 -23.14 -14.92 3.32
CA LYS A 236 -22.82 -16.06 2.45
C LYS A 236 -23.39 -17.34 3.02
#